data_a18e77992cf41fe8d73a991d2d4ea0db
#
_entry.id   a18e77992cf41fe8d73a991d2d4ea0db
#
_cell.length_a   1.000
_cell.length_b   1.000
_cell.length_c   1.000
_cell.angle_alpha   90.00
_cell.angle_beta   90.00
_cell.angle_gamma   90.00
#
_symmetry.space_group_name_H-M   'P 1'
#
loop_
_entity.id
_entity.type
_entity.pdbx_description
1 polymer ?
#
loop_
_entity_poly.entity_id
_entity_poly.type
_entity_poly.pdbx_seq_one_letter_code
_entity_poly.pdbx_strand_id
1 'polypeptide(L)'
;MILGLGTDLVAVSRVEEILSRHQDRFLNRVFTRAEQAEYLGRARPATHLAARLAAKEATMKALGTGWGLGVRWQDIEVQSGGTTPPALRLGGLAKRRAEARGVRQALVSLSHDGDYAIAVVVTTD
;
A
#
# COMPACT_ATOMS: atom_id res chain seq x y z
N MET A 1 10.04 -8.36 18.29
CA MET A 1 11.14 -8.59 17.32
C MET A 1 10.70 -8.23 15.92
N ILE A 2 11.56 -7.60 15.16
CA ILE A 2 11.28 -7.28 13.76
C ILE A 2 11.38 -8.57 12.94
N LEU A 3 10.35 -8.85 12.15
CA LEU A 3 10.29 -10.04 11.30
C LEU A 3 10.51 -9.74 9.84
N GLY A 4 10.19 -8.52 9.38
CA GLY A 4 10.35 -8.16 7.99
C GLY A 4 10.45 -6.66 7.79
N LEU A 5 11.06 -6.30 6.67
CA LEU A 5 11.25 -4.92 6.26
C LEU A 5 10.99 -4.84 4.76
N GLY A 6 10.21 -3.87 4.34
CA GLY A 6 9.95 -3.61 2.94
C GLY A 6 10.00 -2.13 2.64
N THR A 7 10.47 -1.81 1.46
CA THR A 7 10.45 -0.44 0.94
C THR A 7 10.12 -0.48 -0.53
N ASP A 8 9.44 0.56 -0.99
CA ASP A 8 9.13 0.71 -2.41
C ASP A 8 9.06 2.18 -2.79
N LEU A 9 9.42 2.47 -4.03
CA LEU A 9 9.45 3.80 -4.60
C LEU A 9 8.61 3.79 -5.86
N VAL A 10 7.65 4.71 -5.95
CA VAL A 10 6.73 4.80 -7.09
C VAL A 10 6.80 6.20 -7.70
N ALA A 11 6.98 6.28 -9.02
CA ALA A 11 6.90 7.54 -9.73
C ALA A 11 5.44 7.99 -9.83
N VAL A 12 5.15 9.21 -9.42
CA VAL A 12 3.80 9.79 -9.47
C VAL A 12 3.34 9.90 -10.92
N SER A 13 4.23 10.27 -11.83
CA SER A 13 3.92 10.36 -13.28
C SER A 13 3.45 9.03 -13.86
N ARG A 14 3.98 7.92 -13.37
CA ARG A 14 3.54 6.58 -13.78
C ARG A 14 2.08 6.33 -13.37
N VAL A 15 1.72 6.73 -12.16
CA VAL A 15 0.34 6.61 -11.67
C VAL A 15 -0.59 7.53 -12.47
N GLU A 16 -0.17 8.76 -12.75
CA GLU A 16 -0.94 9.68 -13.60
C GLU A 16 -1.22 9.08 -14.97
N GLU A 17 -0.23 8.45 -15.58
CA GLU A 17 -0.38 7.81 -16.88
C GLU A 17 -1.38 6.65 -16.83
N ILE A 18 -1.29 5.81 -15.81
CA ILE A 18 -2.22 4.69 -15.63
C ILE A 18 -3.64 5.21 -15.42
N LEU A 19 -3.82 6.24 -14.60
CA LEU A 19 -5.12 6.86 -14.36
C LEU A 19 -5.72 7.44 -15.64
N SER A 20 -4.90 8.04 -16.50
CA SER A 20 -5.39 8.62 -17.76
C SER A 20 -5.86 7.58 -18.77
N ARG A 21 -5.29 6.37 -18.72
CA ARG A 21 -5.58 5.30 -19.68
C ARG A 21 -6.56 4.27 -19.17
N HIS A 22 -6.49 3.92 -17.89
CA HIS A 22 -7.19 2.76 -17.31
C HIS A 22 -7.74 3.07 -15.91
N GLN A 23 -8.34 4.25 -15.72
CA GLN A 23 -8.73 4.72 -14.40
C GLN A 23 -9.54 3.69 -13.61
N ASP A 24 -10.69 3.27 -14.12
CA ASP A 24 -11.59 2.37 -13.39
C ASP A 24 -10.98 0.99 -13.15
N ARG A 25 -10.31 0.45 -14.15
CA ARG A 25 -9.66 -0.85 -14.04
C ARG A 25 -8.55 -0.82 -12.98
N PHE A 26 -7.73 0.22 -13.00
CA PHE A 26 -6.64 0.39 -12.04
C PHE A 26 -7.17 0.55 -10.62
N LEU A 27 -8.11 1.47 -10.42
CA LEU A 27 -8.68 1.73 -9.10
C LEU A 27 -9.36 0.50 -8.52
N ASN A 28 -10.17 -0.19 -9.33
CA ASN A 28 -10.93 -1.34 -8.87
C ASN A 28 -10.07 -2.57 -8.61
N ARG A 29 -8.95 -2.70 -9.27
CA ARG A 29 -8.05 -3.82 -9.08
C ARG A 29 -7.12 -3.63 -7.88
N VAL A 30 -6.63 -2.43 -7.69
CA VAL A 30 -5.54 -2.15 -6.75
C VAL A 30 -6.03 -1.64 -5.40
N PHE A 31 -7.10 -0.84 -5.41
CA PHE A 31 -7.53 -0.13 -4.21
C PHE A 31 -8.89 -0.61 -3.71
N THR A 32 -9.05 -0.62 -2.40
CA THR A 32 -10.33 -0.92 -1.78
C THR A 32 -11.30 0.24 -1.98
N ARG A 33 -12.60 0.01 -1.70
CA ARG A 33 -13.59 1.08 -1.79
C ARG A 33 -13.27 2.24 -0.85
N ALA A 34 -12.79 1.93 0.35
CA ALA A 34 -12.41 2.96 1.33
C ALA A 34 -11.26 3.81 0.81
N GLU A 35 -10.24 3.19 0.22
CA GLU A 35 -9.12 3.91 -0.38
C GLU A 35 -9.56 4.77 -1.56
N GLN A 36 -10.45 4.26 -2.39
CA GLN A 36 -10.99 5.00 -3.54
C GLN A 36 -11.84 6.20 -3.10
N ALA A 37 -12.66 6.04 -2.07
CA ALA A 37 -13.46 7.15 -1.54
C ALA A 37 -12.57 8.26 -0.99
N GLU A 38 -11.47 7.90 -0.35
CA GLU A 38 -10.56 8.85 0.24
C GLU A 38 -9.79 9.67 -0.81
N TYR A 39 -9.33 9.03 -1.89
CA TYR A 39 -8.52 9.72 -2.88
C TYR A 39 -9.31 10.79 -3.66
N LEU A 40 -10.62 10.63 -3.78
CA LEU A 40 -11.48 11.59 -4.49
C LEU A 40 -11.46 12.98 -3.86
N GLY A 41 -11.20 13.09 -2.57
CA GLY A 41 -11.14 14.36 -1.87
C GLY A 41 -9.76 15.00 -1.80
N ARG A 42 -8.76 14.42 -2.46
CA ARG A 42 -7.38 14.89 -2.34
C ARG A 42 -7.03 15.92 -3.40
N ALA A 43 -6.24 16.92 -3.00
CA ALA A 43 -5.75 17.96 -3.92
C ALA A 43 -4.77 17.40 -4.95
N ARG A 44 -3.99 16.37 -4.57
CA ARG A 44 -3.00 15.71 -5.43
C ARG A 44 -3.28 14.22 -5.48
N PRO A 45 -4.31 13.80 -6.21
CA PRO A 45 -4.79 12.42 -6.15
C PRO A 45 -3.75 11.40 -6.62
N ALA A 46 -2.98 11.69 -7.66
CA ALA A 46 -1.95 10.76 -8.15
C ALA A 46 -0.83 10.55 -7.14
N THR A 47 -0.40 11.60 -6.44
CA THR A 47 0.59 11.49 -5.38
C THR A 47 0.06 10.66 -4.22
N HIS A 48 -1.19 10.88 -3.84
CA HIS A 48 -1.85 10.11 -2.79
C HIS A 48 -1.89 8.62 -3.13
N LEU A 49 -2.32 8.29 -4.34
CA LEU A 49 -2.38 6.90 -4.80
C LEU A 49 -1.00 6.26 -4.95
N ALA A 50 -0.01 7.03 -5.42
CA ALA A 50 1.36 6.53 -5.57
C ALA A 50 1.93 6.09 -4.21
N ALA A 51 1.70 6.88 -3.16
CA ALA A 51 2.14 6.52 -1.80
C ALA A 51 1.44 5.24 -1.30
N ARG A 52 0.14 5.09 -1.56
CA ARG A 52 -0.60 3.89 -1.17
C ARG A 52 -0.17 2.67 -1.96
N LEU A 53 0.08 2.83 -3.24
CA LEU A 53 0.63 1.76 -4.08
C LEU A 53 2.00 1.31 -3.55
N ALA A 54 2.87 2.26 -3.25
CA ALA A 54 4.18 1.96 -2.65
C ALA A 54 4.03 1.19 -1.33
N ALA A 55 3.07 1.57 -0.48
CA ALA A 55 2.82 0.89 0.78
C ALA A 55 2.37 -0.56 0.58
N LYS A 56 1.53 -0.83 -0.41
CA LYS A 56 1.08 -2.19 -0.72
C LYS A 56 2.24 -3.05 -1.19
N GLU A 57 3.08 -2.54 -2.09
CA GLU A 57 4.26 -3.26 -2.58
C GLU A 57 5.29 -3.47 -1.47
N ALA A 58 5.54 -2.45 -0.65
CA ALA A 58 6.44 -2.58 0.50
C ALA A 58 5.96 -3.62 1.51
N THR A 59 4.64 -3.71 1.73
CA THR A 59 4.05 -4.72 2.60
C THR A 59 4.30 -6.12 2.06
N MET A 60 4.12 -6.34 0.77
CA MET A 60 4.39 -7.64 0.15
C MET A 60 5.85 -8.03 0.31
N LYS A 61 6.77 -7.09 0.16
CA LYS A 61 8.20 -7.32 0.39
C LYS A 61 8.48 -7.70 1.85
N ALA A 62 7.87 -6.98 2.79
CA ALA A 62 8.04 -7.25 4.22
C ALA A 62 7.50 -8.62 4.61
N LEU A 63 6.41 -9.06 3.97
CA LEU A 63 5.84 -10.39 4.20
C LEU A 63 6.59 -11.49 3.43
N GLY A 64 7.47 -11.12 2.51
CA GLY A 64 8.20 -12.08 1.68
C GLY A 64 7.35 -12.77 0.63
N THR A 65 6.18 -12.24 0.30
CA THR A 65 5.25 -12.88 -0.63
C THR A 65 5.48 -12.47 -2.09
N GLY A 66 5.94 -11.24 -2.32
CA GLY A 66 5.97 -10.69 -3.67
C GLY A 66 4.61 -10.82 -4.34
N TRP A 67 4.62 -10.96 -5.65
CA TRP A 67 3.40 -11.09 -6.46
C TRP A 67 2.98 -12.53 -6.69
N GLY A 68 3.80 -13.49 -6.33
CA GLY A 68 3.68 -14.87 -6.78
C GLY A 68 2.84 -15.78 -5.91
N LEU A 69 2.36 -15.36 -4.74
CA LEU A 69 1.73 -16.24 -3.77
C LEU A 69 0.23 -16.00 -3.59
N GLY A 70 -0.41 -15.39 -4.57
CA GLY A 70 -1.86 -15.21 -4.59
C GLY A 70 -2.37 -14.05 -3.73
N VAL A 71 -1.49 -13.28 -3.12
CA VAL A 71 -1.87 -12.08 -2.38
C VAL A 71 -2.38 -11.03 -3.37
N ARG A 72 -3.57 -10.50 -3.10
CA ARG A 72 -4.17 -9.48 -3.96
C ARG A 72 -3.85 -8.09 -3.41
N TRP A 73 -3.85 -7.10 -4.30
CA TRP A 73 -3.66 -5.70 -3.92
C TRP A 73 -4.62 -5.26 -2.82
N GLN A 74 -5.88 -5.62 -2.95
CA GLN A 74 -6.94 -5.22 -2.01
C GLN A 74 -6.87 -5.94 -0.67
N ASP A 75 -6.06 -6.99 -0.55
CA ASP A 75 -5.80 -7.66 0.72
C ASP A 75 -5.01 -6.76 1.68
N ILE A 76 -4.38 -5.72 1.15
CA ILE A 76 -3.60 -4.75 1.93
C ILE A 76 -4.28 -3.39 1.78
N GLU A 77 -4.88 -2.89 2.86
CA GLU A 77 -5.53 -1.59 2.86
C GLU A 77 -4.72 -0.59 3.68
N VAL A 78 -4.48 0.58 3.09
CA VAL A 78 -3.82 1.68 3.78
C VAL A 78 -4.89 2.62 4.33
N GLN A 79 -4.96 2.74 5.63
CA GLN A 79 -5.93 3.58 6.33
C GLN A 79 -5.26 4.88 6.73
N SER A 80 -5.87 6.00 6.37
CA SER A 80 -5.40 7.30 6.83
C SER A 80 -5.95 7.59 8.22
N GLY A 81 -5.07 8.00 9.11
CA GLY A 81 -5.44 8.26 10.49
C GLY A 81 -5.90 9.69 10.77
N GLY A 82 -6.08 10.54 9.75
CA GLY A 82 -6.34 11.96 9.97
C GLY A 82 -5.14 12.63 10.65
N THR A 83 -5.21 12.85 11.95
CA THR A 83 -4.10 13.40 12.73
C THR A 83 -3.12 12.35 13.22
N THR A 84 -3.44 11.07 13.04
CA THR A 84 -2.57 9.96 13.42
C THR A 84 -1.80 9.44 12.20
N PRO A 85 -0.69 8.71 12.40
CA PRO A 85 0.01 8.08 11.28
C PRO A 85 -0.89 7.12 10.50
N PRO A 86 -0.61 6.89 9.21
CA PRO A 86 -1.34 5.88 8.46
C PRO A 86 -1.14 4.50 9.08
N ALA A 87 -2.11 3.62 8.87
CA ALA A 87 -2.08 2.25 9.37
C ALA A 87 -2.36 1.27 8.24
N LEU A 88 -1.88 0.05 8.39
CA LEU A 88 -2.15 -1.03 7.45
C LEU A 88 -3.16 -2.00 8.04
N ARG A 89 -4.12 -2.40 7.21
CA ARG A 89 -5.04 -3.47 7.53
C ARG A 89 -4.82 -4.61 6.53
N LEU A 90 -4.54 -5.79 7.04
CA LEU A 90 -4.34 -6.97 6.22
C LEU A 90 -5.60 -7.83 6.27
N GLY A 91 -6.01 -8.32 5.10
CA GLY A 91 -7.13 -9.23 4.95
C GLY A 91 -6.76 -10.38 4.02
N GLY A 92 -7.70 -11.30 3.82
CA GLY A 92 -7.55 -12.39 2.88
C GLY A 92 -6.26 -13.17 3.05
N LEU A 93 -5.62 -13.48 1.95
CA LEU A 93 -4.40 -14.27 1.95
C LEU A 93 -3.20 -13.52 2.55
N ALA A 94 -3.15 -12.19 2.43
CA ALA A 94 -2.09 -11.41 3.07
C ALA A 94 -2.12 -11.58 4.59
N LYS A 95 -3.30 -11.56 5.18
CA LYS A 95 -3.47 -11.80 6.62
C LYS A 95 -3.01 -13.20 7.01
N ARG A 96 -3.40 -14.21 6.24
CA ARG A 96 -3.00 -15.60 6.51
C ARG A 96 -1.49 -15.79 6.40
N ARG A 97 -0.86 -15.17 5.41
CA ARG A 97 0.60 -15.21 5.25
C ARG A 97 1.30 -14.53 6.42
N ALA A 98 0.77 -13.38 6.87
CA ALA A 98 1.32 -12.69 8.03
C ALA A 98 1.24 -13.55 9.29
N GLU A 99 0.07 -14.15 9.55
CA GLU A 99 -0.13 -15.02 10.71
C GLU A 99 0.80 -16.24 10.68
N ALA A 100 0.97 -16.85 9.51
CA ALA A 100 1.85 -18.01 9.36
C ALA A 100 3.31 -17.67 9.66
N ARG A 101 3.72 -16.41 9.50
CA ARG A 101 5.06 -15.92 9.81
C ARG A 101 5.18 -15.34 11.21
N GLY A 102 4.13 -15.38 12.00
CA GLY A 102 4.14 -14.83 13.34
C GLY A 102 4.01 -13.31 13.40
N VAL A 103 3.62 -12.67 12.31
CA VAL A 103 3.44 -11.22 12.27
C VAL A 103 2.16 -10.83 12.99
N ARG A 104 2.29 -9.97 13.98
CA ARG A 104 1.16 -9.41 14.73
C ARG A 104 0.90 -7.95 14.39
N GLN A 105 1.91 -7.24 13.93
CA GLN A 105 1.79 -5.82 13.62
C GLN A 105 2.58 -5.47 12.37
N ALA A 106 2.01 -4.62 11.54
CA ALA A 106 2.69 -4.04 10.39
C ALA A 106 2.63 -2.52 10.51
N LEU A 107 3.78 -1.89 10.56
CA LEU A 107 3.93 -0.44 10.68
C LEU A 107 4.30 0.12 9.32
N VAL A 108 3.79 1.29 8.99
CA VAL A 108 4.05 1.94 7.70
C VAL A 108 4.41 3.40 7.89
N SER A 109 5.36 3.87 7.09
CA SER A 109 5.69 5.28 6.95
C SER A 109 5.66 5.64 5.47
N LEU A 110 5.04 6.76 5.15
CA LEU A 110 4.90 7.26 3.78
C LEU A 110 5.57 8.61 3.66
N SER A 111 6.19 8.84 2.51
CA SER A 111 6.78 10.14 2.18
C SER A 111 6.70 10.37 0.69
N HIS A 112 6.79 11.63 0.27
CA HIS A 112 6.88 11.96 -1.15
C HIS A 112 7.74 13.21 -1.33
N ASP A 113 8.40 13.29 -2.47
CA ASP A 113 9.18 14.45 -2.87
C ASP A 113 9.28 14.48 -4.39
N GLY A 114 8.95 15.62 -4.98
CA GLY A 114 8.92 15.75 -6.44
C GLY A 114 8.00 14.75 -7.08
N ASP A 115 8.52 13.98 -8.02
CA ASP A 115 7.77 12.98 -8.78
C ASP A 115 7.74 11.59 -8.12
N TYR A 116 8.19 11.47 -6.87
CA TYR A 116 8.30 10.16 -6.23
C TYR A 116 7.55 10.08 -4.91
N ALA A 117 6.94 8.93 -4.67
CA ALA A 117 6.41 8.55 -3.38
C ALA A 117 7.13 7.30 -2.89
N ILE A 118 7.38 7.23 -1.59
CA ILE A 118 8.08 6.10 -0.97
C ILE A 118 7.26 5.59 0.20
N ALA A 119 7.35 4.29 0.44
CA ALA A 119 6.81 3.66 1.62
C ALA A 119 7.85 2.76 2.26
N VAL A 120 7.84 2.73 3.58
CA VAL A 120 8.64 1.78 4.37
C VAL A 120 7.68 1.02 5.27
N VAL A 121 7.78 -0.30 5.29
CA VAL A 121 6.95 -1.18 6.12
C VAL A 121 7.84 -2.05 6.97
N VAL A 122 7.50 -2.11 8.26
CA VAL A 122 8.17 -2.99 9.22
C VAL A 122 7.12 -3.91 9.82
N THR A 123 7.39 -5.21 9.80
CA THR A 123 6.51 -6.19 10.44
C THR A 123 7.15 -6.71 11.72
N THR A 124 6.33 -6.92 12.74
CA THR A 124 6.79 -7.38 14.05
C THR A 124 5.91 -8.50 14.57
N ASP A 125 6.42 -9.25 15.53
CA ASP A 125 5.63 -10.21 16.31
C ASP A 125 4.86 -9.54 17.43
#